data_e8eeb67fe5fdfbdf47c5f1553a7bf5ca
#
_entry.id   e8eeb67fe5fdfbdf47c5f1553a7bf5ca
#
_cell.length_a   1.000
_cell.length_b   1.000
_cell.length_c   1.000
_cell.angle_alpha   90.00
_cell.angle_beta   90.00
_cell.angle_gamma   90.00
#
_symmetry.space_group_name_H-M   'P 1'
#
loop_
_entity.id
_entity.type
_entity.pdbx_description
1 polymer ?
#
loop_
_entity_poly.entity_id
_entity_poly.type
_entity_poly.pdbx_seq_one_letter_code
_entity_poly.pdbx_strand_id
1 'polypeptide(L)'
;MPGVTEEQITAAKQMSAIEFLRRYRPGQLVKAESRGEFQLKEHDSFKINETTSLWHWKSRDVGGKSALDYLIKVEGLKFVEAVQTLCGENPSYVPPVSQPEQPKEFLLPPAAENNRRVFAYLLKRGIDRKVIEACIRAGILYESADYHNAVFVGKDETGTAQYAFLRGTYTRGNPFKAEVSGSDKRFCFCLPPKRESKKLAIYEAAIEPLAHLTLEGTTDKWRLSLGGIYAPEEGTQTSRDMKKPIALDAFLARHPEIEEIEICTLSLIHISEPTRLRR
;
A
#
# COMPACT_ATOMS: atom_id res chain seq x y z
N MET A 1 2.61 -42.27 -3.71
CA MET A 1 1.88 -41.44 -4.68
C MET A 1 2.73 -41.42 -5.96
N PRO A 2 2.17 -41.61 -7.16
CA PRO A 2 2.96 -41.50 -8.38
C PRO A 2 3.50 -40.06 -8.50
N GLY A 3 4.79 -39.95 -8.71
CA GLY A 3 5.44 -38.67 -9.00
C GLY A 3 5.05 -38.19 -10.41
N VAL A 4 5.31 -36.93 -10.71
CA VAL A 4 5.14 -36.36 -12.05
C VAL A 4 6.40 -36.57 -12.89
N THR A 5 6.24 -36.77 -14.20
CA THR A 5 7.37 -36.94 -15.14
C THR A 5 7.97 -35.59 -15.53
N GLU A 6 9.20 -35.59 -16.04
CA GLU A 6 9.85 -34.37 -16.56
C GLU A 6 9.08 -33.75 -17.73
N GLU A 7 8.45 -34.57 -18.57
CA GLU A 7 7.60 -34.09 -19.66
C GLU A 7 6.36 -33.35 -19.14
N GLN A 8 5.69 -33.85 -18.10
CA GLN A 8 4.56 -33.22 -17.43
C GLN A 8 4.97 -31.91 -16.80
N ILE A 9 6.13 -31.86 -16.13
CA ILE A 9 6.66 -30.62 -15.53
C ILE A 9 6.94 -29.58 -16.62
N THR A 10 7.52 -30.00 -17.72
CA THR A 10 7.82 -29.11 -18.85
C THR A 10 6.55 -28.56 -19.48
N ALA A 11 5.55 -29.39 -19.72
CA ALA A 11 4.25 -28.99 -20.24
C ALA A 11 3.54 -28.02 -19.29
N ALA A 12 3.53 -28.30 -17.98
CA ALA A 12 2.93 -27.43 -16.97
C ALA A 12 3.59 -26.05 -16.89
N LYS A 13 4.89 -25.94 -17.11
CA LYS A 13 5.62 -24.66 -17.14
C LYS A 13 5.34 -23.83 -18.38
N GLN A 14 4.88 -24.43 -19.48
CA GLN A 14 4.58 -23.72 -20.73
C GLN A 14 3.29 -22.92 -20.65
N MET A 15 2.32 -23.35 -19.82
CA MET A 15 1.07 -22.61 -19.66
C MET A 15 1.32 -21.29 -18.92
N SER A 16 0.97 -20.19 -19.56
CA SER A 16 1.08 -18.86 -18.95
C SER A 16 -0.01 -18.62 -17.89
N ALA A 17 0.30 -17.81 -16.88
CA ALA A 17 -0.66 -17.51 -15.82
C ALA A 17 -1.92 -16.79 -16.36
N ILE A 18 -1.76 -15.89 -17.34
CA ILE A 18 -2.90 -15.18 -17.93
C ILE A 18 -3.82 -16.10 -18.73
N GLU A 19 -3.24 -17.08 -19.45
CA GLU A 19 -4.00 -18.08 -20.20
C GLU A 19 -4.81 -18.98 -19.24
N PHE A 20 -4.15 -19.44 -18.16
CA PHE A 20 -4.78 -20.21 -17.11
C PHE A 20 -5.96 -19.44 -16.50
N LEU A 21 -5.77 -18.18 -16.10
CA LEU A 21 -6.82 -17.35 -15.50
C LEU A 21 -7.98 -17.11 -16.48
N ARG A 22 -7.72 -16.86 -17.75
CA ARG A 22 -8.77 -16.70 -18.77
C ARG A 22 -9.60 -17.98 -18.96
N ARG A 23 -8.93 -19.13 -18.93
CA ARG A 23 -9.58 -20.44 -19.18
C ARG A 23 -10.34 -20.96 -17.97
N TYR A 24 -9.73 -20.88 -16.80
CA TYR A 24 -10.25 -21.53 -15.59
C TYR A 24 -10.88 -20.55 -14.57
N ARG A 25 -10.74 -19.25 -14.80
CA ARG A 25 -11.31 -18.17 -13.98
C ARG A 25 -12.01 -17.12 -14.83
N PRO A 26 -12.90 -17.52 -15.76
CA PRO A 26 -13.58 -16.55 -16.62
C PRO A 26 -14.36 -15.54 -15.77
N GLY A 27 -14.18 -14.24 -16.05
CA GLY A 27 -14.84 -13.16 -15.32
C GLY A 27 -14.18 -12.68 -14.04
N GLN A 28 -13.12 -13.34 -13.57
CA GLN A 28 -12.32 -12.81 -12.46
C GLN A 28 -11.22 -11.86 -12.92
N LEU A 29 -10.78 -11.97 -14.17
CA LEU A 29 -9.74 -11.13 -14.73
C LEU A 29 -10.39 -9.91 -15.39
N VAL A 30 -10.13 -8.73 -14.86
CA VAL A 30 -10.61 -7.44 -15.39
C VAL A 30 -9.42 -6.58 -15.82
N LYS A 31 -9.64 -5.67 -16.78
CA LYS A 31 -8.58 -4.73 -17.18
C LYS A 31 -8.17 -3.87 -15.98
N ALA A 32 -6.88 -3.78 -15.74
CA ALA A 32 -6.33 -2.84 -14.80
C ALA A 32 -6.33 -1.42 -15.39
N GLU A 33 -6.10 -0.43 -14.56
CA GLU A 33 -5.97 0.97 -15.02
C GLU A 33 -4.72 1.15 -15.90
N SER A 34 -3.67 0.35 -15.66
CA SER A 34 -2.44 0.36 -16.46
C SER A 34 -2.66 -0.34 -17.81
N ARG A 35 -2.17 0.28 -18.87
CA ARG A 35 -2.28 -0.27 -20.24
C ARG A 35 -1.56 -1.61 -20.36
N GLY A 36 -2.26 -2.61 -20.90
CA GLY A 36 -1.70 -3.96 -21.10
C GLY A 36 -1.60 -4.79 -19.81
N GLU A 37 -2.21 -4.34 -18.73
CA GLU A 37 -2.32 -5.10 -17.49
C GLU A 37 -3.75 -5.50 -17.18
N PHE A 38 -3.87 -6.63 -16.50
CA PHE A 38 -5.11 -7.11 -15.91
C PHE A 38 -4.94 -7.25 -14.40
N GLN A 39 -6.05 -7.25 -13.71
CA GLN A 39 -6.13 -7.49 -12.27
C GLN A 39 -7.24 -8.47 -11.95
N LEU A 40 -7.20 -9.07 -10.77
CA LEU A 40 -8.35 -9.84 -10.29
C LEU A 40 -9.43 -8.86 -9.83
N LYS A 41 -10.69 -9.17 -10.18
CA LYS A 41 -11.85 -8.32 -9.88
C LYS A 41 -11.97 -7.96 -8.39
N GLU A 42 -11.64 -8.90 -7.51
CA GLU A 42 -11.74 -8.74 -6.05
C GLU A 42 -10.41 -8.35 -5.39
N HIS A 43 -9.31 -8.29 -6.18
CA HIS A 43 -7.96 -8.06 -5.67
C HIS A 43 -7.19 -7.13 -6.60
N ASP A 44 -7.34 -5.84 -6.41
CA ASP A 44 -6.68 -4.77 -7.18
C ASP A 44 -5.15 -4.75 -7.02
N SER A 45 -4.64 -5.30 -5.91
CA SER A 45 -3.21 -5.47 -5.64
C SER A 45 -2.54 -6.60 -6.43
N PHE A 46 -3.32 -7.47 -7.09
CA PHE A 46 -2.82 -8.43 -8.06
C PHE A 46 -2.78 -7.80 -9.45
N LYS A 47 -1.62 -7.80 -10.08
CA LYS A 47 -1.44 -7.31 -11.45
C LYS A 47 -0.78 -8.39 -12.31
N ILE A 48 -1.23 -8.50 -13.55
CA ILE A 48 -0.64 -9.40 -14.54
C ILE A 48 -0.55 -8.71 -15.90
N ASN A 49 0.63 -8.76 -16.50
CA ASN A 49 0.87 -8.19 -17.82
C ASN A 49 0.33 -9.10 -18.92
N GLU A 50 -0.42 -8.55 -19.87
CA GLU A 50 -1.08 -9.28 -20.94
C GLU A 50 -0.11 -10.01 -21.87
N THR A 51 1.00 -9.37 -22.20
CA THR A 51 1.97 -9.89 -23.19
C THR A 51 2.98 -10.82 -22.56
N THR A 52 3.55 -10.45 -21.40
CA THR A 52 4.63 -11.20 -20.76
C THR A 52 4.14 -12.25 -19.78
N SER A 53 2.87 -12.17 -19.37
CA SER A 53 2.27 -12.97 -18.30
C SER A 53 3.00 -12.87 -16.93
N LEU A 54 3.88 -11.87 -16.78
CA LEU A 54 4.47 -11.57 -15.48
C LEU A 54 3.37 -11.05 -14.56
N TRP A 55 3.26 -11.65 -13.39
CA TRP A 55 2.29 -11.23 -12.41
C TRP A 55 2.94 -11.00 -11.06
N HIS A 56 2.36 -10.09 -10.29
CA HIS A 56 2.76 -9.78 -8.93
C HIS A 56 1.55 -9.44 -8.08
N TRP A 57 1.46 -10.05 -6.92
CA TRP A 57 0.45 -9.76 -5.91
C TRP A 57 1.07 -8.95 -4.78
N LYS A 58 0.96 -7.63 -4.86
CA LYS A 58 1.65 -6.70 -3.96
C LYS A 58 1.31 -6.94 -2.48
N SER A 59 0.04 -7.20 -2.16
CA SER A 59 -0.38 -7.40 -0.76
C SER A 59 0.10 -8.71 -0.14
N ARG A 60 0.50 -9.70 -0.97
CA ARG A 60 1.02 -11.00 -0.53
C ARG A 60 2.52 -11.15 -0.78
N ASP A 61 3.15 -10.19 -1.44
CA ASP A 61 4.56 -10.20 -1.85
C ASP A 61 4.95 -11.49 -2.61
N VAL A 62 4.08 -11.93 -3.49
CA VAL A 62 4.31 -13.11 -4.34
C VAL A 62 4.16 -12.75 -5.80
N GLY A 63 4.92 -13.43 -6.66
CA GLY A 63 4.87 -13.19 -8.09
C GLY A 63 5.38 -14.37 -8.90
N GLY A 64 5.15 -14.34 -10.21
CA GLY A 64 5.57 -15.39 -11.13
C GLY A 64 5.21 -15.08 -12.56
N LYS A 65 5.32 -16.09 -13.43
CA LYS A 65 5.03 -15.96 -14.86
C LYS A 65 4.10 -17.07 -15.36
N SER A 66 4.28 -18.28 -14.83
CA SER A 66 3.56 -19.48 -15.27
C SER A 66 2.30 -19.73 -14.46
N ALA A 67 1.38 -20.53 -15.01
CA ALA A 67 0.23 -21.07 -14.31
C ALA A 67 0.66 -21.92 -13.10
N LEU A 68 1.79 -22.62 -13.23
CA LEU A 68 2.37 -23.42 -12.17
C LEU A 68 2.75 -22.56 -10.95
N ASP A 69 3.42 -21.42 -11.19
CA ASP A 69 3.72 -20.44 -10.13
C ASP A 69 2.46 -19.94 -9.43
N TYR A 70 1.40 -19.67 -10.21
CA TYR A 70 0.13 -19.18 -9.67
C TYR A 70 -0.54 -20.23 -8.78
N LEU A 71 -0.64 -21.46 -9.25
CA LEU A 71 -1.25 -22.56 -8.48
C LEU A 71 -0.52 -22.82 -7.16
N ILE A 72 0.82 -22.79 -7.17
CA ILE A 72 1.62 -23.04 -5.97
C ILE A 72 1.57 -21.86 -5.00
N LYS A 73 1.83 -20.63 -5.50
CA LYS A 73 2.03 -19.45 -4.64
C LYS A 73 0.72 -18.77 -4.24
N VAL A 74 -0.32 -18.88 -5.05
CA VAL A 74 -1.61 -18.23 -4.82
C VAL A 74 -2.65 -19.20 -4.28
N GLU A 75 -2.79 -20.36 -4.93
CA GLU A 75 -3.79 -21.37 -4.55
C GLU A 75 -3.25 -22.37 -3.52
N GLY A 76 -1.94 -22.35 -3.22
CA GLY A 76 -1.32 -23.17 -2.18
C GLY A 76 -1.22 -24.67 -2.52
N LEU A 77 -1.34 -25.05 -3.79
CA LEU A 77 -1.23 -26.44 -4.21
C LEU A 77 0.22 -26.94 -4.04
N LYS A 78 0.37 -28.21 -3.71
CA LYS A 78 1.68 -28.84 -3.75
C LYS A 78 2.14 -28.98 -5.20
N PHE A 79 3.46 -28.95 -5.42
CA PHE A 79 4.05 -28.98 -6.76
C PHE A 79 3.49 -30.11 -7.65
N VAL A 80 3.41 -31.34 -7.13
CA VAL A 80 2.87 -32.50 -7.86
C VAL A 80 1.39 -32.28 -8.24
N GLU A 81 0.59 -31.80 -7.32
CA GLU A 81 -0.84 -31.52 -7.54
C GLU A 81 -1.04 -30.42 -8.58
N ALA A 82 -0.23 -29.38 -8.53
CA ALA A 82 -0.27 -28.29 -9.51
C ALA A 82 0.09 -28.75 -10.92
N VAL A 83 1.13 -29.59 -11.06
CA VAL A 83 1.50 -30.19 -12.35
C VAL A 83 0.40 -31.09 -12.90
N GLN A 84 -0.15 -31.98 -12.08
CA GLN A 84 -1.25 -32.87 -12.47
C GLN A 84 -2.51 -32.09 -12.89
N THR A 85 -2.82 -31.01 -12.18
CA THR A 85 -3.93 -30.11 -12.52
C THR A 85 -3.76 -29.51 -13.91
N LEU A 86 -2.58 -29.01 -14.21
CA LEU A 86 -2.29 -28.38 -15.52
C LEU A 86 -2.23 -29.37 -16.66
N CYS A 87 -1.84 -30.61 -16.39
CA CYS A 87 -1.83 -31.70 -17.38
C CYS A 87 -3.23 -32.33 -17.60
N GLY A 88 -4.26 -31.89 -16.85
CA GLY A 88 -5.61 -32.46 -16.96
C GLY A 88 -5.78 -33.83 -16.29
N GLU A 89 -4.80 -34.23 -15.48
CA GLU A 89 -4.80 -35.55 -14.82
C GLU A 89 -5.44 -35.53 -13.42
N ASN A 90 -5.88 -34.36 -12.95
CA ASN A 90 -6.57 -34.22 -11.68
C ASN A 90 -8.07 -33.92 -11.88
N PRO A 91 -8.91 -34.96 -12.06
CA PRO A 91 -10.35 -34.79 -12.29
C PRO A 91 -11.09 -34.21 -11.07
N SER A 92 -10.44 -34.21 -9.90
CA SER A 92 -11.00 -33.67 -8.65
C SER A 92 -10.64 -32.22 -8.39
N TYR A 93 -9.90 -31.57 -9.29
CA TYR A 93 -9.61 -30.15 -9.15
C TYR A 93 -10.88 -29.32 -9.35
N VAL A 94 -11.52 -28.98 -8.27
CA VAL A 94 -12.50 -27.92 -8.22
C VAL A 94 -11.72 -26.67 -7.86
N PRO A 95 -11.67 -25.66 -8.76
CA PRO A 95 -11.05 -24.38 -8.42
C PRO A 95 -11.62 -23.91 -7.08
N PRO A 96 -10.80 -23.56 -6.07
CA PRO A 96 -11.33 -22.95 -4.88
C PRO A 96 -12.16 -21.74 -5.30
N VAL A 97 -13.43 -21.70 -4.93
CA VAL A 97 -14.22 -20.49 -5.04
C VAL A 97 -13.43 -19.47 -4.23
N SER A 98 -12.99 -18.40 -4.85
CA SER A 98 -12.35 -17.31 -4.14
C SER A 98 -13.33 -16.87 -3.06
N GLN A 99 -13.08 -17.35 -1.83
CA GLN A 99 -13.80 -16.78 -0.70
C GLN A 99 -13.40 -15.31 -0.69
N PRO A 100 -14.36 -14.38 -0.61
CA PRO A 100 -14.03 -12.99 -0.41
C PRO A 100 -13.05 -12.95 0.77
N GLU A 101 -11.90 -12.33 0.58
CA GLU A 101 -10.94 -12.17 1.69
C GLU A 101 -11.75 -11.59 2.85
N GLN A 102 -11.87 -12.33 3.94
CA GLN A 102 -12.48 -11.78 5.14
C GLN A 102 -11.72 -10.50 5.44
N PRO A 103 -12.41 -9.39 5.76
CA PRO A 103 -11.76 -8.15 6.09
C PRO A 103 -10.65 -8.46 7.09
N LYS A 104 -9.40 -8.24 6.70
CA LYS A 104 -8.26 -8.51 7.58
C LYS A 104 -8.43 -7.59 8.78
N GLU A 105 -8.50 -8.17 9.96
CA GLU A 105 -8.56 -7.40 11.20
C GLU A 105 -7.34 -6.48 11.27
N PHE A 106 -7.59 -5.20 11.50
CA PHE A 106 -6.53 -4.23 11.68
C PHE A 106 -5.93 -4.39 13.07
N LEU A 107 -4.67 -4.82 13.12
CA LEU A 107 -3.93 -4.96 14.37
C LEU A 107 -2.64 -4.12 14.28
N LEU A 108 -2.45 -3.23 15.24
CA LEU A 108 -1.22 -2.47 15.35
C LEU A 108 -0.05 -3.40 15.67
N PRO A 109 1.12 -3.21 15.02
CA PRO A 109 2.34 -3.92 15.40
C PRO A 109 2.68 -3.68 16.86
N PRO A 110 3.14 -4.72 17.60
CA PRO A 110 3.54 -4.57 18.99
C PRO A 110 4.61 -3.48 19.14
N ALA A 111 4.48 -2.65 20.18
CA ALA A 111 5.44 -1.61 20.46
C ALA A 111 6.72 -2.19 21.11
N ALA A 112 7.89 -1.66 20.73
CA ALA A 112 9.14 -1.95 21.40
C ALA A 112 9.16 -1.33 22.80
N GLU A 113 10.07 -1.80 23.67
CA GLU A 113 10.27 -1.25 25.02
C GLU A 113 10.62 0.25 25.03
N ASN A 114 11.22 0.72 23.94
CA ASN A 114 11.59 2.13 23.79
C ASN A 114 11.61 2.53 22.30
N ASN A 115 11.73 3.84 22.03
CA ASN A 115 11.70 4.41 20.69
C ASN A 115 13.07 4.89 20.18
N ARG A 116 14.18 4.31 20.70
CA ARG A 116 15.54 4.86 20.47
C ARG A 116 15.95 4.83 19.00
N ARG A 117 15.68 3.76 18.27
CA ARG A 117 16.08 3.64 16.86
C ARG A 117 15.24 4.56 15.96
N VAL A 118 13.94 4.61 16.19
CA VAL A 118 13.05 5.52 15.49
C VAL A 118 13.46 6.97 15.76
N PHE A 119 13.77 7.30 16.99
CA PHE A 119 14.24 8.61 17.37
C PHE A 119 15.53 8.99 16.65
N ALA A 120 16.55 8.13 16.71
CA ALA A 120 17.82 8.34 16.02
C ALA A 120 17.66 8.43 14.49
N TYR A 121 16.80 7.57 13.92
CA TYR A 121 16.51 7.57 12.49
C TYR A 121 15.89 8.89 12.03
N LEU A 122 14.88 9.40 12.75
CA LEU A 122 14.19 10.63 12.38
C LEU A 122 15.08 11.87 12.61
N LEU A 123 15.85 11.92 13.71
CA LEU A 123 16.86 12.96 13.91
C LEU A 123 17.89 13.02 12.78
N LYS A 124 18.39 11.85 12.33
CA LYS A 124 19.32 11.76 11.20
C LYS A 124 18.72 12.29 9.89
N ARG A 125 17.39 12.25 9.77
CA ARG A 125 16.64 12.82 8.63
C ARG A 125 16.30 14.31 8.80
N GLY A 126 16.81 14.95 9.84
CA GLY A 126 16.60 16.38 10.10
C GLY A 126 15.27 16.71 10.76
N ILE A 127 14.53 15.73 11.27
CA ILE A 127 13.29 16.01 12.01
C ILE A 127 13.62 16.54 13.40
N ASP A 128 13.00 17.66 13.80
CA ASP A 128 13.22 18.27 15.12
C ASP A 128 12.82 17.33 16.25
N ARG A 129 13.67 17.30 17.31
CA ARG A 129 13.44 16.49 18.51
C ARG A 129 12.07 16.70 19.10
N LYS A 130 11.61 17.96 19.22
CA LYS A 130 10.31 18.30 19.82
C LYS A 130 9.14 17.78 19.02
N VAL A 131 9.27 17.72 17.69
CA VAL A 131 8.26 17.14 16.79
C VAL A 131 8.16 15.64 17.01
N ILE A 132 9.29 14.93 17.06
CA ILE A 132 9.34 13.49 17.32
C ILE A 132 8.71 13.17 18.68
N GLU A 133 9.13 13.87 19.73
CA GLU A 133 8.62 13.69 21.10
C GLU A 133 7.12 13.97 21.20
N ALA A 134 6.61 14.98 20.49
CA ALA A 134 5.19 15.29 20.46
C ALA A 134 4.39 14.14 19.79
N CYS A 135 4.85 13.60 18.67
CA CYS A 135 4.19 12.49 17.99
C CYS A 135 4.21 11.20 18.83
N ILE A 136 5.30 10.92 19.53
CA ILE A 136 5.40 9.77 20.44
C ILE A 136 4.44 9.93 21.62
N ARG A 137 4.40 11.09 22.27
CA ARG A 137 3.46 11.37 23.37
C ARG A 137 2.00 11.29 22.93
N ALA A 138 1.69 11.70 21.71
CA ALA A 138 0.35 11.60 21.14
C ALA A 138 -0.04 10.17 20.73
N GLY A 139 0.89 9.21 20.82
CA GLY A 139 0.68 7.83 20.42
C GLY A 139 0.37 7.66 18.93
N ILE A 140 0.92 8.55 18.08
CA ILE A 140 0.79 8.48 16.61
C ILE A 140 2.11 8.11 15.94
N LEU A 141 3.17 7.93 16.73
CA LEU A 141 4.47 7.47 16.28
C LEU A 141 5.09 6.60 17.36
N TYR A 142 5.58 5.42 16.99
CA TYR A 142 6.32 4.55 17.91
C TYR A 142 7.25 3.60 17.14
N GLU A 143 8.09 2.87 17.88
CA GLU A 143 8.98 1.83 17.35
C GLU A 143 8.29 0.47 17.47
N SER A 144 8.24 -0.32 16.39
CA SER A 144 7.73 -1.70 16.47
C SER A 144 8.73 -2.63 17.15
N ALA A 145 8.23 -3.61 17.92
CA ALA A 145 9.07 -4.64 18.55
C ALA A 145 9.84 -5.45 17.50
N ASP A 146 9.15 -5.85 16.44
CA ASP A 146 9.75 -6.56 15.31
C ASP A 146 10.42 -5.56 14.36
N TYR A 147 11.69 -5.86 14.00
CA TYR A 147 12.49 -5.09 13.03
C TYR A 147 12.70 -3.61 13.37
N HIS A 148 12.21 -3.10 14.51
CA HIS A 148 12.38 -1.71 14.95
C HIS A 148 11.98 -0.66 13.89
N ASN A 149 10.88 -0.90 13.20
CA ASN A 149 10.35 0.04 12.21
C ASN A 149 9.70 1.25 12.90
N ALA A 150 9.74 2.41 12.24
CA ALA A 150 8.90 3.54 12.62
C ALA A 150 7.46 3.25 12.18
N VAL A 151 6.53 3.26 13.15
CA VAL A 151 5.10 3.06 12.94
C VAL A 151 4.40 4.40 13.04
N PHE A 152 3.81 4.84 11.93
CA PHE A 152 3.01 6.06 11.83
C PHE A 152 1.54 5.67 11.90
N VAL A 153 0.84 6.12 12.93
CA VAL A 153 -0.55 5.72 13.22
C VAL A 153 -1.53 6.81 12.81
N GLY A 154 -2.54 6.43 12.05
CA GLY A 154 -3.71 7.25 11.78
C GLY A 154 -4.86 6.84 12.68
N LYS A 155 -5.57 7.82 13.23
CA LYS A 155 -6.66 7.65 14.22
C LYS A 155 -7.95 8.27 13.70
N ASP A 156 -9.07 7.70 14.15
CA ASP A 156 -10.39 8.31 13.97
C ASP A 156 -10.65 9.42 15.00
N GLU A 157 -11.85 9.99 14.97
CA GLU A 157 -12.28 11.07 15.86
C GLU A 157 -12.39 10.64 17.34
N THR A 158 -12.50 9.34 17.59
CA THR A 158 -12.52 8.77 18.95
C THR A 158 -11.12 8.57 19.52
N GLY A 159 -10.08 8.75 18.69
CA GLY A 159 -8.69 8.44 19.03
C GLY A 159 -8.31 6.98 18.83
N THR A 160 -9.22 6.17 18.26
CA THR A 160 -8.94 4.77 17.94
C THR A 160 -8.10 4.66 16.68
N ALA A 161 -7.07 3.82 16.71
CA ALA A 161 -6.21 3.58 15.55
C ALA A 161 -6.96 2.81 14.46
N GLN A 162 -6.95 3.33 13.24
CA GLN A 162 -7.59 2.74 12.06
C GLN A 162 -6.61 2.51 10.92
N TYR A 163 -5.43 3.12 11.00
CA TYR A 163 -4.41 3.04 9.95
C TYR A 163 -3.02 3.00 10.56
N ALA A 164 -2.11 2.27 9.95
CA ALA A 164 -0.70 2.36 10.30
C ALA A 164 0.20 2.12 9.09
N PHE A 165 1.27 2.90 9.01
CA PHE A 165 2.31 2.79 8.00
C PHE A 165 3.66 2.51 8.66
N LEU A 166 4.38 1.52 8.12
CA LEU A 166 5.69 1.09 8.59
C LEU A 166 6.79 1.67 7.72
N ARG A 167 7.81 2.22 8.36
CA ARG A 167 9.03 2.66 7.70
C ARG A 167 10.25 2.04 8.37
N GLY A 168 11.04 1.28 7.61
CA GLY A 168 12.27 0.69 8.11
C GLY A 168 13.27 1.75 8.56
N THR A 169 13.86 1.54 9.73
CA THR A 169 14.90 2.42 10.29
C THR A 169 16.31 2.07 9.82
N TYR A 170 16.49 0.91 9.19
CA TYR A 170 17.76 0.52 8.57
C TYR A 170 17.98 1.30 7.28
N THR A 171 19.20 1.88 7.15
CA THR A 171 19.56 2.74 6.02
C THR A 171 20.40 2.02 4.96
N ARG A 172 20.76 0.75 5.17
CA ARG A 172 21.50 -0.08 4.21
C ARG A 172 20.52 -0.95 3.43
N GLY A 173 20.69 -1.04 2.10
CA GLY A 173 19.79 -1.79 1.21
C GLY A 173 18.54 -1.01 0.84
N ASN A 174 17.54 -1.72 0.30
CA ASN A 174 16.26 -1.12 -0.07
C ASN A 174 15.48 -0.71 1.19
N PRO A 175 15.03 0.54 1.29
CA PRO A 175 14.31 1.00 2.46
C PRO A 175 12.94 0.31 2.55
N PHE A 176 12.71 -0.43 3.64
CA PHE A 176 11.42 -1.07 3.89
C PHE A 176 10.32 -0.02 4.09
N LYS A 177 9.20 -0.23 3.43
CA LYS A 177 7.96 0.53 3.60
C LYS A 177 6.77 -0.39 3.38
N ALA A 178 5.81 -0.37 4.27
CA ALA A 178 4.59 -1.16 4.15
C ALA A 178 3.42 -0.50 4.89
N GLU A 179 2.24 -0.73 4.40
CA GLU A 179 0.99 -0.44 5.11
C GLU A 179 0.62 -1.66 5.95
N VAL A 180 0.14 -1.46 7.17
CA VAL A 180 -0.30 -2.56 8.03
C VAL A 180 -1.58 -3.15 7.45
N SER A 181 -1.65 -4.49 7.40
CA SER A 181 -2.82 -5.19 6.87
C SER A 181 -4.10 -4.80 7.61
N GLY A 182 -5.19 -4.59 6.90
CA GLY A 182 -6.45 -4.14 7.47
C GLY A 182 -6.53 -2.63 7.75
N SER A 183 -5.49 -1.86 7.42
CA SER A 183 -5.50 -0.40 7.53
C SER A 183 -6.59 0.25 6.68
N ASP A 184 -7.29 1.21 7.24
CA ASP A 184 -8.26 2.03 6.53
C ASP A 184 -7.62 3.37 6.07
N LYS A 185 -7.41 3.52 4.78
CA LYS A 185 -6.81 4.75 4.19
C LYS A 185 -7.61 6.02 4.43
N ARG A 186 -8.87 5.94 4.81
CA ARG A 186 -9.65 7.11 5.20
C ARG A 186 -9.06 7.83 6.41
N PHE A 187 -8.25 7.12 7.20
CA PHE A 187 -7.62 7.61 8.42
C PHE A 187 -6.09 7.64 8.33
N CYS A 188 -5.52 7.98 7.18
CA CYS A 188 -4.08 8.12 7.03
C CYS A 188 -3.46 9.04 8.09
N PHE A 189 -2.16 8.86 8.32
CA PHE A 189 -1.40 9.64 9.31
C PHE A 189 -1.61 11.15 9.13
N CYS A 190 -1.99 11.83 10.21
CA CYS A 190 -2.27 13.27 10.21
C CYS A 190 -1.74 13.95 11.48
N LEU A 191 -1.17 15.14 11.32
CA LEU A 191 -0.80 16.02 12.43
C LEU A 191 -1.85 17.13 12.54
N PRO A 192 -2.55 17.21 13.66
CA PRO A 192 -3.52 18.29 13.91
C PRO A 192 -2.82 19.62 14.22
N PRO A 193 -3.46 20.76 13.91
CA PRO A 193 -3.03 22.06 14.38
C PRO A 193 -3.24 22.19 15.90
N LYS A 194 -2.52 23.12 16.54
CA LYS A 194 -2.72 23.43 17.98
C LYS A 194 -3.99 24.22 18.28
N ARG A 195 -4.53 24.89 17.27
CA ARG A 195 -5.76 25.68 17.34
C ARG A 195 -6.61 25.35 16.13
N GLU A 196 -7.89 25.66 16.17
CA GLU A 196 -8.77 25.53 15.00
C GLU A 196 -8.14 26.16 13.76
N SER A 197 -8.19 25.45 12.65
CA SER A 197 -7.58 25.90 11.42
C SER A 197 -8.40 25.45 10.21
N LYS A 198 -8.53 26.35 9.27
CA LYS A 198 -9.16 26.12 7.96
C LYS A 198 -8.15 25.73 6.87
N LYS A 199 -6.89 25.45 7.26
CA LYS A 199 -5.78 25.13 6.35
C LYS A 199 -5.39 23.69 6.46
N LEU A 200 -5.16 23.06 5.33
CA LEU A 200 -4.68 21.69 5.19
C LEU A 200 -3.45 21.66 4.28
N ALA A 201 -2.38 21.02 4.72
CA ALA A 201 -1.27 20.65 3.87
C ALA A 201 -1.28 19.13 3.62
N ILE A 202 -1.10 18.69 2.38
CA ILE A 202 -1.13 17.29 1.97
C ILE A 202 0.22 16.81 1.46
N TYR A 203 0.58 15.56 1.80
CA TYR A 203 1.88 14.96 1.54
C TYR A 203 1.74 13.54 1.01
N GLU A 204 2.73 13.06 0.27
CA GLU A 204 2.73 11.69 -0.24
C GLU A 204 2.95 10.66 0.88
N ALA A 205 3.97 10.84 1.72
CA ALA A 205 4.40 9.88 2.73
C ALA A 205 4.28 10.41 4.16
N ALA A 206 4.09 9.51 5.13
CA ALA A 206 3.86 9.85 6.54
C ALA A 206 5.02 10.58 7.24
N ILE A 207 6.25 10.51 6.72
CA ILE A 207 7.40 11.22 7.27
C ILE A 207 7.44 12.70 6.89
N GLU A 208 6.84 13.07 5.75
CA GLU A 208 6.89 14.42 5.19
C GLU A 208 6.15 15.46 6.04
N PRO A 209 4.98 15.17 6.65
CA PRO A 209 4.37 16.05 7.64
C PRO A 209 5.29 16.47 8.78
N LEU A 210 6.13 15.54 9.27
CA LEU A 210 7.09 15.84 10.35
C LEU A 210 8.21 16.74 9.84
N ALA A 211 8.73 16.47 8.64
CA ALA A 211 9.78 17.26 8.02
C ALA A 211 9.28 18.69 7.76
N HIS A 212 8.10 18.85 7.19
CA HIS A 212 7.51 20.14 6.91
C HIS A 212 7.22 20.94 8.18
N LEU A 213 6.67 20.27 9.22
CA LEU A 213 6.47 20.91 10.54
C LEU A 213 7.79 21.38 11.16
N THR A 214 8.87 20.60 10.98
CA THR A 214 10.22 20.97 11.43
C THR A 214 10.73 22.22 10.72
N LEU A 215 10.55 22.30 9.39
CA LEU A 215 11.02 23.44 8.57
C LEU A 215 10.21 24.73 8.83
N GLU A 216 8.90 24.61 8.92
CA GLU A 216 8.04 25.78 9.17
C GLU A 216 8.05 26.24 10.63
N GLY A 217 8.19 25.31 11.59
CA GLY A 217 8.14 25.61 13.03
C GLY A 217 6.74 26.02 13.52
N THR A 218 5.71 26.00 12.67
CA THR A 218 4.34 26.42 12.98
C THR A 218 3.38 25.24 13.06
N THR A 219 2.38 25.35 13.95
CA THR A 219 1.33 24.34 14.13
C THR A 219 -0.06 24.92 13.83
N ASP A 220 -0.15 25.67 12.73
CA ASP A 220 -1.29 26.48 12.33
C ASP A 220 -2.20 25.79 11.30
N LYS A 221 -1.83 24.61 10.82
CA LYS A 221 -2.56 23.86 9.79
C LYS A 221 -2.59 22.36 10.06
N TRP A 222 -3.56 21.67 9.50
CA TRP A 222 -3.59 20.22 9.39
C TRP A 222 -2.49 19.75 8.42
N ARG A 223 -1.85 18.62 8.73
CA ARG A 223 -0.83 18.00 7.83
C ARG A 223 -1.16 16.54 7.62
N LEU A 224 -1.74 16.23 6.46
CA LEU A 224 -2.25 14.91 6.12
C LEU A 224 -1.32 14.18 5.14
N SER A 225 -0.90 12.97 5.49
CA SER A 225 -0.29 12.02 4.54
C SER A 225 -1.38 11.34 3.71
N LEU A 226 -1.14 11.18 2.40
CA LEU A 226 -2.07 10.48 1.49
C LEU A 226 -1.84 8.96 1.44
N GLY A 227 -0.79 8.47 2.13
CA GLY A 227 -0.45 7.04 2.11
C GLY A 227 0.05 6.54 0.75
N GLY A 228 0.68 7.42 -0.02
CA GLY A 228 1.12 7.23 -1.40
C GLY A 228 0.21 7.92 -2.41
N ILE A 229 0.80 8.35 -3.50
CA ILE A 229 0.10 8.97 -4.64
C ILE A 229 0.28 8.05 -5.83
N TYR A 230 -0.81 7.80 -6.54
CA TYR A 230 -0.77 7.15 -7.83
C TYR A 230 -0.58 8.22 -8.91
N ALA A 231 0.53 8.17 -9.62
CA ALA A 231 0.71 8.98 -10.83
C ALA A 231 0.14 8.20 -12.02
N PRO A 232 -0.85 8.74 -12.75
CA PRO A 232 -1.28 8.13 -14.00
C PRO A 232 -0.11 8.13 -15.00
N GLU A 233 0.04 7.05 -15.79
CA GLU A 233 1.01 7.00 -16.87
C GLU A 233 0.73 8.10 -17.91
N GLU A 234 1.81 8.64 -18.51
CA GLU A 234 1.72 9.64 -19.58
C GLU A 234 0.78 9.16 -20.71
N GLY A 235 -0.25 9.92 -21.00
CA GLY A 235 -1.23 9.62 -22.05
C GLY A 235 -2.59 9.14 -21.55
N THR A 236 -2.83 9.02 -20.25
CA THR A 236 -4.15 8.78 -19.68
C THR A 236 -4.95 10.07 -19.62
N GLN A 237 -6.16 10.02 -20.16
CA GLN A 237 -7.06 11.14 -20.45
C GLN A 237 -7.35 12.03 -19.25
N THR A 238 -7.43 13.33 -19.58
CA THR A 238 -8.13 14.44 -18.89
C THR A 238 -8.39 14.34 -17.38
N SER A 239 -8.00 15.40 -16.70
CA SER A 239 -8.20 15.75 -15.29
C SER A 239 -9.61 15.48 -14.69
N ARG A 240 -10.61 15.13 -15.51
CA ARG A 240 -11.98 14.83 -15.06
C ARG A 240 -12.17 13.42 -14.52
N ASP A 241 -11.30 12.47 -14.89
CA ASP A 241 -11.43 11.05 -14.51
C ASP A 241 -10.50 10.67 -13.33
N MET A 242 -9.72 11.61 -12.81
CA MET A 242 -8.82 11.37 -11.68
C MET A 242 -9.62 11.35 -10.38
N LYS A 243 -9.75 10.18 -9.77
CA LYS A 243 -10.33 10.06 -8.43
C LYS A 243 -9.43 10.73 -7.41
N LYS A 244 -10.03 11.55 -6.54
CA LYS A 244 -9.32 12.09 -5.38
C LYS A 244 -8.74 10.96 -4.52
N PRO A 245 -7.55 11.14 -3.91
CA PRO A 245 -7.05 10.19 -2.94
C PRO A 245 -8.07 9.95 -1.82
N ILE A 246 -8.32 8.70 -1.47
CA ILE A 246 -9.32 8.30 -0.45
C ILE A 246 -9.10 9.05 0.87
N ALA A 247 -7.82 9.19 1.29
CA ALA A 247 -7.46 9.92 2.49
C ALA A 247 -7.91 11.39 2.45
N LEU A 248 -7.72 12.07 1.32
CA LEU A 248 -8.11 13.47 1.15
C LEU A 248 -9.63 13.62 1.12
N ASP A 249 -10.31 12.80 0.34
CA ASP A 249 -11.77 12.87 0.20
C ASP A 249 -12.48 12.64 1.54
N ALA A 250 -12.07 11.60 2.26
CA ALA A 250 -12.59 11.30 3.59
C ALA A 250 -12.24 12.38 4.64
N PHE A 251 -11.02 12.95 4.57
CA PHE A 251 -10.62 14.04 5.46
C PHE A 251 -11.49 15.28 5.24
N LEU A 252 -11.68 15.70 3.99
CA LEU A 252 -12.50 16.87 3.66
C LEU A 252 -14.00 16.68 3.98
N ALA A 253 -14.49 15.43 3.95
CA ALA A 253 -15.85 15.15 4.41
C ALA A 253 -16.03 15.33 5.92
N ARG A 254 -14.99 15.02 6.72
CA ARG A 254 -14.98 15.22 8.18
C ARG A 254 -14.66 16.66 8.61
N HIS A 255 -13.95 17.40 7.75
CA HIS A 255 -13.48 18.76 8.00
C HIS A 255 -14.03 19.72 6.93
N PRO A 256 -15.36 19.98 6.92
CA PRO A 256 -15.98 20.87 5.94
C PRO A 256 -15.53 22.34 6.09
N GLU A 257 -14.91 22.68 7.22
CA GLU A 257 -14.35 24.01 7.51
C GLU A 257 -13.06 24.32 6.75
N ILE A 258 -12.44 23.32 6.09
CA ILE A 258 -11.20 23.55 5.34
C ILE A 258 -11.46 24.40 4.09
N GLU A 259 -10.81 25.54 4.00
CA GLU A 259 -10.92 26.52 2.91
C GLU A 259 -9.65 26.58 2.04
N GLU A 260 -8.48 26.24 2.60
CA GLU A 260 -7.18 26.31 1.91
C GLU A 260 -6.46 24.96 1.94
N ILE A 261 -6.03 24.49 0.77
CA ILE A 261 -5.24 23.25 0.65
C ILE A 261 -3.88 23.58 0.02
N GLU A 262 -2.81 23.24 0.73
CA GLU A 262 -1.44 23.33 0.30
C GLU A 262 -0.96 21.95 -0.15
N ILE A 263 -0.51 21.85 -1.40
CA ILE A 263 -0.02 20.59 -1.98
C ILE A 263 1.49 20.55 -1.83
N CYS A 264 1.97 19.66 -0.96
CA CYS A 264 3.38 19.46 -0.62
C CYS A 264 3.89 18.08 -1.09
N THR A 265 3.49 17.67 -2.29
CA THR A 265 3.92 16.39 -2.86
C THR A 265 5.24 16.56 -3.62
N LEU A 266 6.11 15.54 -3.54
CA LEU A 266 7.36 15.55 -4.30
C LEU A 266 7.06 15.29 -5.78
N SER A 267 7.21 16.32 -6.62
CA SER A 267 7.26 16.12 -8.05
C SER A 267 8.68 15.70 -8.45
N LEU A 268 8.84 14.49 -8.97
CA LEU A 268 10.12 14.02 -9.51
C LEU A 268 10.49 14.70 -10.83
N ILE A 269 9.55 15.43 -11.46
CA ILE A 269 9.74 16.07 -12.78
C ILE A 269 9.99 17.57 -12.67
N HIS A 270 9.41 18.22 -11.65
CA HIS A 270 9.60 19.65 -11.40
C HIS A 270 9.68 19.92 -9.90
N ILE A 271 10.73 20.57 -9.45
CA ILE A 271 10.77 21.25 -8.15
C ILE A 271 9.93 22.52 -8.35
N SER A 272 8.62 22.40 -8.15
CA SER A 272 7.71 23.53 -8.17
C SER A 272 7.40 23.97 -6.74
N GLU A 273 7.21 25.28 -6.57
CA GLU A 273 6.70 25.82 -5.30
C GLU A 273 5.36 25.17 -4.93
N PRO A 274 5.03 25.04 -3.62
CA PRO A 274 3.76 24.49 -3.17
C PRO A 274 2.58 25.21 -3.82
N THR A 275 1.74 24.47 -4.50
CA THR A 275 0.53 25.03 -5.11
C THR A 275 -0.56 25.19 -4.04
N ARG A 276 -1.06 26.41 -3.87
CA ARG A 276 -2.18 26.72 -2.99
C ARG A 276 -3.47 26.79 -3.79
N LEU A 277 -4.42 25.96 -3.40
CA LEU A 277 -5.77 25.98 -3.96
C LEU A 277 -6.73 26.53 -2.90
N ARG A 278 -7.57 27.50 -3.30
CA ARG A 278 -8.71 27.94 -2.50
C ARG A 278 -9.96 27.20 -2.99
N ARG A 279 -10.78 26.77 -2.10
CA ARG A 279 -12.12 26.23 -2.38
C ARG A 279 -13.07 27.30 -2.83
#